data_0cdb76d3ee0957f2ee789b971a1a4042
#
_entry.id   0cdb76d3ee0957f2ee789b971a1a4042
#
_cell.length_a   1.000
_cell.length_b   1.000
_cell.length_c   1.000
_cell.angle_alpha   90.00
_cell.angle_beta   90.00
_cell.angle_gamma   90.00
#
_symmetry.space_group_name_H-M   'P 1'
#
loop_
_entity.id
_entity.type
_entity.pdbx_description
1 polymer ?
#
loop_
_entity_poly.entity_id
_entity_poly.type
_entity_poly.pdbx_seq_one_letter_code
_entity_poly.pdbx_strand_id
1 'polypeptide(L)'
;MQQRALFALIFAVGCRGPTPAAGHALRSDDTLRLPAGFKAAVYADNLQGVRYLALGPGNAVYASQPGSGVVVKLTDANHDGVADTPVVVASGLKGPFGIAFRGDTMYVAEERSVKRFDPGGAAPVTVVSKIPGGGHSTRTILFGPDGKLYLAVGSSCNLCNEDDSLRAAVSRFNVDGSGGRVFAKGLRNTVGMAFNPKTGELWGGNNDRDNLGDDLPPEHINIIKDGRNYGWPQCYLPGKPNPEYGSADCSQVEPPAITVQAHSAPLGLAFYTGTQFPREYRGDAFVTLHGSWNRSVPTGAKVVRVEVDSSGRRAVGVDDFIAGWQRPDGTRWGRPVGLLVLPDGSLLVSDDYGGKIWRVSYGR
;
A
#
# COMPACT_ATOMS: atom_id res chain seq x y z
N MET A 1 -22.94 -52.17 -50.90
CA MET A 1 -23.02 -51.75 -49.51
C MET A 1 -21.71 -51.04 -49.17
N GLN A 2 -21.71 -49.70 -49.23
CA GLN A 2 -20.56 -48.84 -48.89
C GLN A 2 -20.87 -48.11 -47.59
N GLN A 3 -20.13 -48.45 -46.53
CA GLN A 3 -20.18 -47.70 -45.27
C GLN A 3 -19.35 -46.42 -45.41
N ARG A 4 -20.00 -45.27 -45.23
CA ARG A 4 -19.30 -43.96 -45.08
C ARG A 4 -18.96 -43.76 -43.60
N ALA A 5 -17.69 -43.66 -43.30
CA ALA A 5 -17.20 -43.23 -41.99
C ALA A 5 -17.30 -41.71 -41.86
N LEU A 6 -18.03 -41.23 -40.84
CA LEU A 6 -18.08 -39.85 -40.44
C LEU A 6 -16.91 -39.55 -39.52
N PHE A 7 -15.98 -38.68 -39.97
CA PHE A 7 -14.96 -38.11 -39.09
C PHE A 7 -15.54 -36.85 -38.41
N ALA A 8 -15.68 -36.93 -37.08
CA ALA A 8 -16.00 -35.74 -36.27
C ALA A 8 -14.71 -34.98 -35.97
N LEU A 9 -14.59 -33.75 -36.51
CA LEU A 9 -13.54 -32.82 -36.12
C LEU A 9 -13.91 -32.22 -34.76
N ILE A 10 -13.14 -32.54 -33.72
CA ILE A 10 -13.22 -31.90 -32.41
C ILE A 10 -12.35 -30.62 -32.50
N PHE A 11 -13.01 -29.45 -32.56
CA PHE A 11 -12.33 -28.15 -32.35
C PHE A 11 -12.04 -28.00 -30.86
N ALA A 12 -10.80 -28.13 -30.46
CA ALA A 12 -10.33 -27.70 -29.15
C ALA A 12 -10.30 -26.16 -29.10
N VAL A 13 -11.30 -25.56 -28.45
CA VAL A 13 -11.28 -24.15 -28.10
C VAL A 13 -10.30 -24.00 -26.93
N GLY A 14 -9.07 -23.63 -27.27
CA GLY A 14 -8.08 -23.23 -26.28
C GLY A 14 -8.48 -21.90 -25.62
N CYS A 15 -8.90 -21.94 -24.35
CA CYS A 15 -9.00 -20.74 -23.52
C CYS A 15 -7.63 -20.10 -23.39
N ARG A 16 -7.32 -19.09 -24.22
CA ARG A 16 -6.21 -18.21 -24.01
C ARG A 16 -6.55 -17.33 -22.79
N GLY A 17 -5.87 -17.56 -21.68
CA GLY A 17 -5.86 -16.63 -20.56
C GLY A 17 -5.40 -15.23 -21.00
N PRO A 18 -5.76 -14.16 -20.26
CA PRO A 18 -5.36 -12.81 -20.62
C PRO A 18 -3.84 -12.73 -20.72
N THR A 19 -3.38 -12.31 -21.88
CA THR A 19 -1.95 -12.01 -22.14
C THR A 19 -1.50 -10.97 -21.10
N PRO A 20 -0.38 -11.16 -20.39
CA PRO A 20 0.17 -10.11 -19.54
C PRO A 20 0.38 -8.87 -20.38
N ALA A 21 -0.07 -7.72 -19.89
CA ALA A 21 0.22 -6.44 -20.55
C ALA A 21 1.74 -6.33 -20.71
N ALA A 22 2.20 -6.17 -21.95
CA ALA A 22 3.61 -6.00 -22.24
C ALA A 22 4.11 -4.79 -21.44
N GLY A 23 5.06 -5.00 -20.53
CA GLY A 23 5.71 -3.93 -19.80
C GLY A 23 6.21 -2.89 -20.81
N HIS A 24 5.90 -1.62 -20.57
CA HIS A 24 6.35 -0.55 -21.44
C HIS A 24 7.88 -0.54 -21.42
N ALA A 25 8.49 -0.70 -22.59
CA ALA A 25 9.94 -0.67 -22.72
C ALA A 25 10.48 0.62 -22.10
N LEU A 26 11.52 0.49 -21.24
CA LEU A 26 12.21 1.64 -20.66
C LEU A 26 12.81 2.48 -21.79
N ARG A 27 12.68 3.79 -21.69
CA ARG A 27 13.38 4.75 -22.56
C ARG A 27 14.74 5.09 -21.96
N SER A 28 15.66 5.56 -22.75
CA SER A 28 17.01 5.92 -22.29
C SER A 28 17.05 7.06 -21.25
N ASP A 29 15.98 7.86 -21.19
CA ASP A 29 15.79 8.99 -20.28
C ASP A 29 14.96 8.64 -19.02
N ASP A 30 14.48 7.40 -18.89
CA ASP A 30 13.73 6.92 -17.72
C ASP A 30 14.69 6.75 -16.53
N THR A 31 14.78 7.78 -15.69
CA THR A 31 15.65 7.79 -14.51
C THR A 31 14.91 8.26 -13.26
N LEU A 32 15.25 7.69 -12.12
CA LEU A 32 14.81 8.21 -10.83
C LEU A 32 15.67 9.41 -10.42
N ARG A 33 15.03 10.43 -9.90
CA ARG A 33 15.67 11.63 -9.34
C ARG A 33 15.51 11.62 -7.84
N LEU A 34 16.63 11.75 -7.12
CA LEU A 34 16.73 11.75 -5.66
C LEU A 34 17.53 12.97 -5.20
N PRO A 35 17.46 13.36 -3.92
CA PRO A 35 18.35 14.36 -3.35
C PRO A 35 19.83 13.95 -3.47
N ALA A 36 20.73 14.94 -3.40
CA ALA A 36 22.16 14.71 -3.49
C ALA A 36 22.66 13.70 -2.44
N GLY A 37 23.52 12.79 -2.85
CA GLY A 37 24.07 11.72 -2.00
C GLY A 37 23.22 10.46 -1.92
N PHE A 38 21.97 10.49 -2.40
CA PHE A 38 21.13 9.29 -2.49
C PHE A 38 21.31 8.59 -3.84
N LYS A 39 21.15 7.26 -3.81
CA LYS A 39 21.20 6.39 -4.99
C LYS A 39 20.02 5.42 -4.95
N ALA A 40 19.46 5.12 -6.11
CA ALA A 40 18.48 4.04 -6.28
C ALA A 40 19.07 2.96 -7.18
N ALA A 41 18.94 1.71 -6.76
CA ALA A 41 19.31 0.52 -7.53
C ALA A 41 18.16 -0.48 -7.51
N VAL A 42 18.13 -1.40 -8.48
CA VAL A 42 17.15 -2.50 -8.47
C VAL A 42 17.56 -3.49 -7.38
N TYR A 43 16.68 -3.73 -6.41
CA TYR A 43 16.81 -4.76 -5.38
C TYR A 43 16.29 -6.12 -5.87
N ALA A 44 15.15 -6.11 -6.56
CA ALA A 44 14.55 -7.28 -7.18
C ALA A 44 13.75 -6.86 -8.42
N ASP A 45 13.67 -7.72 -9.41
CA ASP A 45 12.90 -7.51 -10.64
C ASP A 45 12.01 -8.71 -10.98
N ASN A 46 11.30 -8.62 -12.12
CA ASN A 46 10.37 -9.67 -12.58
C ASN A 46 9.25 -10.01 -11.58
N LEU A 47 8.88 -9.06 -10.73
CA LEU A 47 7.85 -9.17 -9.70
C LEU A 47 6.57 -8.43 -10.14
N GLN A 48 5.92 -8.90 -11.20
CA GLN A 48 4.75 -8.24 -11.77
C GLN A 48 3.65 -7.97 -10.73
N GLY A 49 3.23 -6.70 -10.62
CA GLY A 49 2.20 -6.27 -9.69
C GLY A 49 2.61 -6.38 -8.21
N VAL A 50 3.91 -6.34 -7.90
CA VAL A 50 4.41 -6.33 -6.52
C VAL A 50 3.92 -5.09 -5.77
N ARG A 51 3.34 -5.28 -4.57
CA ARG A 51 2.74 -4.16 -3.85
C ARG A 51 3.25 -4.00 -2.43
N TYR A 52 2.76 -4.75 -1.47
CA TYR A 52 3.11 -4.57 -0.07
C TYR A 52 4.43 -5.25 0.26
N LEU A 53 5.22 -4.62 1.12
CA LEU A 53 6.50 -5.13 1.62
C LEU A 53 6.45 -5.28 3.14
N ALA A 54 7.02 -6.36 3.65
CA ALA A 54 7.19 -6.58 5.08
C ALA A 54 8.55 -7.21 5.40
N LEU A 55 9.12 -6.84 6.54
CA LEU A 55 10.29 -7.50 7.09
C LEU A 55 9.83 -8.68 7.94
N GLY A 56 10.35 -9.86 7.66
CA GLY A 56 10.04 -11.08 8.38
C GLY A 56 11.26 -11.70 9.07
N PRO A 57 11.13 -12.94 9.52
CA PRO A 57 12.20 -13.66 10.22
C PRO A 57 13.51 -13.67 9.45
N GLY A 58 14.62 -13.51 10.15
CA GLY A 58 15.96 -13.49 9.57
C GLY A 58 16.24 -12.26 8.70
N ASN A 59 15.49 -11.17 8.90
CA ASN A 59 15.56 -9.94 8.09
C ASN A 59 15.23 -10.16 6.59
N ALA A 60 14.56 -11.25 6.25
CA ALA A 60 14.10 -11.47 4.90
C ALA A 60 12.95 -10.52 4.55
N VAL A 61 12.92 -10.07 3.30
CA VAL A 61 11.83 -9.24 2.76
C VAL A 61 10.73 -10.15 2.23
N TYR A 62 9.48 -9.83 2.56
CA TYR A 62 8.31 -10.50 2.01
C TYR A 62 7.52 -9.50 1.18
N ALA A 63 7.07 -9.94 0.01
CA ALA A 63 6.33 -9.09 -0.91
C ALA A 63 5.05 -9.77 -1.39
N SER A 64 3.95 -9.03 -1.43
CA SER A 64 2.69 -9.51 -1.99
C SER A 64 2.57 -9.18 -3.47
N GLN A 65 2.02 -10.11 -4.24
CA GLN A 65 1.63 -9.96 -5.64
C GLN A 65 0.14 -10.29 -5.79
N PRO A 66 -0.76 -9.30 -5.62
CA PRO A 66 -2.21 -9.52 -5.59
C PRO A 66 -2.75 -10.18 -6.84
N GLY A 67 -2.26 -9.80 -8.02
CA GLY A 67 -2.71 -10.36 -9.32
C GLY A 67 -2.35 -11.83 -9.50
N SER A 68 -1.21 -12.26 -8.97
CA SER A 68 -0.76 -13.65 -9.02
C SER A 68 -1.27 -14.48 -7.84
N GLY A 69 -1.82 -13.85 -6.82
CA GLY A 69 -2.30 -14.52 -5.61
C GLY A 69 -1.20 -15.15 -4.77
N VAL A 70 -0.01 -14.54 -4.72
CA VAL A 70 1.14 -15.09 -4.02
C VAL A 70 1.78 -14.08 -3.06
N VAL A 71 2.51 -14.62 -2.09
CA VAL A 71 3.51 -13.92 -1.29
C VAL A 71 4.86 -14.57 -1.58
N VAL A 72 5.84 -13.75 -1.91
CA VAL A 72 7.22 -14.19 -2.13
C VAL A 72 8.13 -13.72 -0.99
N LYS A 73 9.15 -14.54 -0.69
CA LYS A 73 10.26 -14.22 0.20
C LYS A 73 11.47 -13.89 -0.66
N LEU A 74 12.15 -12.82 -0.30
CA LEU A 74 13.34 -12.29 -0.92
C LEU A 74 14.45 -12.26 0.13
N THR A 75 15.57 -12.91 -0.17
CA THR A 75 16.79 -12.89 0.63
C THR A 75 17.90 -12.22 -0.15
N ASP A 76 18.91 -11.75 0.53
CA ASP A 76 20.16 -11.23 -0.03
C ASP A 76 21.27 -11.90 0.78
N ALA A 77 21.55 -13.16 0.43
CA ALA A 77 22.42 -14.02 1.24
C ALA A 77 23.91 -13.65 1.11
N ASN A 78 24.31 -13.08 0.00
CA ASN A 78 25.66 -12.62 -0.27
C ASN A 78 25.91 -11.15 0.13
N HIS A 79 24.84 -10.45 0.56
CA HIS A 79 24.86 -9.04 0.98
C HIS A 79 25.38 -8.05 -0.10
N ASP A 80 25.10 -8.33 -1.36
CA ASP A 80 25.48 -7.44 -2.47
C ASP A 80 24.44 -6.32 -2.72
N GLY A 81 23.31 -6.37 -2.02
CA GLY A 81 22.25 -5.38 -2.12
C GLY A 81 21.21 -5.70 -3.18
N VAL A 82 21.26 -6.89 -3.76
CA VAL A 82 20.31 -7.43 -4.73
C VAL A 82 19.70 -8.70 -4.14
N ALA A 83 18.40 -8.88 -4.29
CA ALA A 83 17.76 -10.09 -3.79
C ALA A 83 18.13 -11.31 -4.63
N ASP A 84 18.31 -12.44 -3.95
CA ASP A 84 18.38 -13.77 -4.56
C ASP A 84 17.07 -14.09 -5.31
N THR A 85 17.03 -15.23 -6.01
CA THR A 85 15.81 -15.70 -6.67
C THR A 85 14.63 -15.75 -5.70
N PRO A 86 13.50 -15.10 -6.02
CA PRO A 86 12.33 -15.06 -5.16
C PRO A 86 11.75 -16.46 -4.88
N VAL A 87 11.41 -16.72 -3.63
CA VAL A 87 10.79 -17.99 -3.20
C VAL A 87 9.31 -17.74 -2.87
N VAL A 88 8.39 -18.47 -3.52
CA VAL A 88 6.96 -18.42 -3.19
C VAL A 88 6.73 -19.10 -1.85
N VAL A 89 6.22 -18.37 -0.86
CA VAL A 89 5.96 -18.88 0.50
C VAL A 89 4.47 -19.06 0.80
N ALA A 90 3.61 -18.40 0.03
CA ALA A 90 2.16 -18.64 0.07
C ALA A 90 1.57 -18.41 -1.33
N SER A 91 0.60 -19.25 -1.71
CA SER A 91 -0.05 -19.21 -3.03
C SER A 91 -1.54 -19.51 -2.94
N GLY A 92 -2.27 -19.28 -4.04
CA GLY A 92 -3.72 -19.49 -4.10
C GLY A 92 -4.53 -18.50 -3.27
N LEU A 93 -3.90 -17.35 -2.93
CA LEU A 93 -4.51 -16.28 -2.17
C LEU A 93 -5.43 -15.42 -3.06
N LYS A 94 -6.43 -14.79 -2.45
CA LYS A 94 -7.41 -13.95 -3.17
C LYS A 94 -7.09 -12.47 -2.97
N GLY A 95 -6.26 -11.91 -3.87
CA GLY A 95 -5.82 -10.51 -3.78
C GLY A 95 -5.01 -10.21 -2.51
N PRO A 96 -3.94 -10.97 -2.19
CA PRO A 96 -3.13 -10.71 -1.00
C PRO A 96 -2.52 -9.32 -1.06
N PHE A 97 -2.61 -8.55 0.03
CA PHE A 97 -2.01 -7.22 0.08
C PHE A 97 -1.14 -7.06 1.34
N GLY A 98 -1.75 -6.76 2.50
CA GLY A 98 -1.01 -6.55 3.74
C GLY A 98 -0.37 -7.85 4.27
N ILE A 99 0.88 -7.72 4.69
CA ILE A 99 1.65 -8.80 5.33
C ILE A 99 2.14 -8.25 6.68
N ALA A 100 1.97 -9.02 7.75
CA ALA A 100 2.49 -8.68 9.06
C ALA A 100 3.05 -9.92 9.75
N PHE A 101 4.05 -9.72 10.60
CA PHE A 101 4.67 -10.79 11.36
C PHE A 101 4.48 -10.59 12.87
N ARG A 102 4.32 -11.70 13.59
CA ARG A 102 4.44 -11.76 15.04
C ARG A 102 5.35 -12.94 15.40
N GLY A 103 6.59 -12.63 15.76
CA GLY A 103 7.64 -13.65 15.74
C GLY A 103 7.76 -14.26 14.35
N ASP A 104 7.79 -15.58 14.28
CA ASP A 104 7.92 -16.31 13.02
C ASP A 104 6.57 -16.58 12.32
N THR A 105 5.46 -16.16 12.93
CA THR A 105 4.12 -16.36 12.37
C THR A 105 3.79 -15.22 11.40
N MET A 106 3.47 -15.58 10.15
CA MET A 106 3.07 -14.63 9.11
C MET A 106 1.54 -14.48 9.07
N TYR A 107 1.08 -13.25 8.93
CA TYR A 107 -0.31 -12.91 8.67
C TYR A 107 -0.42 -12.25 7.30
N VAL A 108 -1.39 -12.68 6.48
CA VAL A 108 -1.64 -12.13 5.15
C VAL A 108 -3.10 -11.72 5.06
N ALA A 109 -3.33 -10.47 4.70
CA ALA A 109 -4.68 -9.98 4.42
C ALA A 109 -5.00 -10.21 2.94
N GLU A 110 -6.08 -10.92 2.71
CA GLU A 110 -6.76 -11.08 1.43
C GLU A 110 -7.95 -10.11 1.36
N GLU A 111 -8.56 -9.99 0.19
CA GLU A 111 -9.74 -9.11 0.03
C GLU A 111 -10.85 -9.39 1.06
N ARG A 112 -11.09 -10.66 1.43
CA ARG A 112 -12.23 -11.06 2.27
C ARG A 112 -11.86 -11.71 3.59
N SER A 113 -10.56 -11.85 3.88
CA SER A 113 -10.09 -12.52 5.09
C SER A 113 -8.67 -12.09 5.48
N VAL A 114 -8.31 -12.37 6.74
CA VAL A 114 -6.92 -12.40 7.17
C VAL A 114 -6.58 -13.85 7.52
N LYS A 115 -5.51 -14.35 6.93
CA LYS A 115 -4.98 -15.69 7.18
C LYS A 115 -3.70 -15.64 7.98
N ARG A 116 -3.55 -16.58 8.91
CA ARG A 116 -2.34 -16.82 9.69
C ARG A 116 -1.63 -18.06 9.14
N PHE A 117 -0.33 -17.95 8.95
CA PHE A 117 0.58 -19.00 8.51
C PHE A 117 1.57 -19.25 9.64
N ASP A 118 1.42 -20.38 10.33
CA ASP A 118 2.32 -20.77 11.41
C ASP A 118 3.59 -21.40 10.84
N PRO A 119 4.74 -21.31 11.54
CA PRO A 119 5.96 -22.02 11.17
C PRO A 119 5.71 -23.53 11.06
N GLY A 120 6.47 -24.20 10.15
CA GLY A 120 6.37 -25.65 9.96
C GLY A 120 5.40 -26.12 8.88
N GLY A 121 4.77 -25.18 8.12
CA GLY A 121 4.03 -25.53 6.90
C GLY A 121 2.64 -26.10 7.12
N ALA A 122 2.04 -25.93 8.29
CA ALA A 122 0.64 -26.26 8.54
C ALA A 122 -0.29 -25.45 7.62
N ALA A 123 -1.49 -25.98 7.35
CA ALA A 123 -2.50 -25.27 6.57
C ALA A 123 -2.84 -23.91 7.23
N PRO A 124 -2.99 -22.83 6.44
CA PRO A 124 -3.26 -21.51 7.00
C PRO A 124 -4.61 -21.44 7.71
N VAL A 125 -4.65 -20.72 8.82
CA VAL A 125 -5.87 -20.50 9.62
C VAL A 125 -6.46 -19.14 9.29
N THR A 126 -7.76 -19.07 8.98
CA THR A 126 -8.46 -17.80 8.84
C THR A 126 -8.75 -17.23 10.23
N VAL A 127 -8.13 -16.09 10.55
CA VAL A 127 -8.29 -15.40 11.85
C VAL A 127 -9.34 -14.28 11.78
N VAL A 128 -9.42 -13.55 10.66
CA VAL A 128 -10.52 -12.60 10.42
C VAL A 128 -11.25 -13.06 9.16
N SER A 129 -12.55 -13.23 9.24
CA SER A 129 -13.41 -13.64 8.14
C SER A 129 -14.48 -12.58 7.85
N LYS A 130 -15.21 -12.75 6.73
CA LYS A 130 -16.34 -11.88 6.35
C LYS A 130 -15.96 -10.41 6.15
N ILE A 131 -14.71 -10.14 5.77
CA ILE A 131 -14.35 -8.79 5.32
C ILE A 131 -15.13 -8.51 4.03
N PRO A 132 -15.84 -7.35 3.93
CA PRO A 132 -16.63 -7.05 2.75
C PRO A 132 -15.75 -6.89 1.50
N GLY A 133 -16.06 -7.57 0.43
CA GLY A 133 -15.34 -7.50 -0.87
C GLY A 133 -15.94 -6.48 -1.83
N GLY A 134 -15.25 -6.24 -2.93
CA GLY A 134 -15.61 -5.23 -3.94
C GLY A 134 -15.19 -3.80 -3.56
N GLY A 135 -15.35 -2.85 -4.46
CA GLY A 135 -14.86 -1.49 -4.28
C GLY A 135 -13.33 -1.44 -4.11
N HIS A 136 -12.84 -0.71 -3.11
CA HIS A 136 -11.43 -0.74 -2.76
C HIS A 136 -11.07 -2.08 -2.14
N SER A 137 -10.27 -2.87 -2.84
CA SER A 137 -9.96 -4.27 -2.50
C SER A 137 -8.68 -4.47 -1.69
N THR A 138 -7.85 -3.43 -1.51
CA THR A 138 -6.65 -3.51 -0.67
C THR A 138 -7.03 -3.68 0.80
N ARG A 139 -6.26 -4.51 1.52
CA ARG A 139 -6.41 -4.76 2.96
C ARG A 139 -5.04 -4.65 3.60
N THR A 140 -4.78 -3.56 4.29
CA THR A 140 -3.52 -3.38 5.02
C THR A 140 -3.69 -3.86 6.44
N ILE A 141 -2.74 -4.66 6.92
CA ILE A 141 -2.68 -5.10 8.30
C ILE A 141 -1.33 -4.76 8.93
N LEU A 142 -1.35 -4.50 10.23
CA LEU A 142 -0.14 -4.37 11.06
C LEU A 142 -0.47 -4.69 12.51
N PHE A 143 0.55 -5.06 13.28
CA PHE A 143 0.42 -5.19 14.73
C PHE A 143 0.77 -3.87 15.40
N GLY A 144 -0.09 -3.43 16.33
CA GLY A 144 0.16 -2.24 17.13
C GLY A 144 1.08 -2.51 18.33
N PRO A 145 1.59 -1.45 18.97
CA PRO A 145 2.37 -1.57 20.21
C PRO A 145 1.54 -2.17 21.36
N ASP A 146 0.21 -2.16 21.26
CA ASP A 146 -0.72 -2.83 22.18
C ASP A 146 -0.88 -4.35 21.88
N GLY A 147 -0.13 -4.88 20.91
CA GLY A 147 -0.16 -6.27 20.47
C GLY A 147 -1.43 -6.66 19.70
N LYS A 148 -2.29 -5.70 19.32
CA LYS A 148 -3.49 -5.96 18.54
C LYS A 148 -3.22 -5.91 17.04
N LEU A 149 -4.07 -6.59 16.26
CA LEU A 149 -4.07 -6.54 14.81
C LEU A 149 -4.98 -5.39 14.33
N TYR A 150 -4.41 -4.48 13.57
CA TYR A 150 -5.14 -3.40 12.91
C TYR A 150 -5.36 -3.74 11.45
N LEU A 151 -6.55 -3.47 10.94
CA LEU A 151 -6.98 -3.76 9.57
C LEU A 151 -7.65 -2.53 8.96
N ALA A 152 -7.14 -2.06 7.82
CA ALA A 152 -7.80 -1.05 7.01
C ALA A 152 -8.65 -1.69 5.91
N VAL A 153 -9.88 -1.19 5.75
CA VAL A 153 -10.81 -1.60 4.69
C VAL A 153 -11.38 -0.34 4.04
N GLY A 154 -11.11 -0.18 2.75
CA GLY A 154 -11.62 0.96 2.00
C GLY A 154 -13.10 0.87 1.66
N SER A 155 -13.66 1.98 1.16
CA SER A 155 -15.06 2.10 0.77
C SER A 155 -15.45 1.16 -0.38
N SER A 156 -16.76 0.89 -0.50
CA SER A 156 -17.31 0.12 -1.62
C SER A 156 -17.46 0.95 -2.89
N CYS A 157 -17.46 2.27 -2.77
CA CYS A 157 -17.77 3.22 -3.84
C CYS A 157 -16.90 4.49 -3.75
N ASN A 158 -17.08 5.39 -4.72
CA ASN A 158 -16.46 6.71 -4.69
C ASN A 158 -17.03 7.59 -3.57
N LEU A 159 -18.37 7.65 -3.49
CA LEU A 159 -19.10 8.43 -2.48
C LEU A 159 -20.45 7.78 -2.22
N CYS A 160 -20.64 7.16 -1.08
CA CYS A 160 -21.92 6.55 -0.64
C CYS A 160 -21.90 6.32 0.88
N ASN A 161 -23.06 6.07 1.44
CA ASN A 161 -23.13 5.50 2.78
C ASN A 161 -22.82 4.01 2.72
N GLU A 162 -22.01 3.52 3.64
CA GLU A 162 -21.67 2.11 3.73
C GLU A 162 -22.63 1.35 4.63
N ASP A 163 -23.05 0.17 4.20
CA ASP A 163 -23.90 -0.73 4.99
C ASP A 163 -23.07 -1.54 6.01
N ASP A 164 -21.78 -1.75 5.74
CA ASP A 164 -20.88 -2.52 6.60
C ASP A 164 -19.91 -1.57 7.32
N SER A 165 -19.89 -1.62 8.64
CA SER A 165 -19.06 -0.76 9.48
C SER A 165 -17.56 -0.98 9.36
N LEU A 166 -17.13 -2.10 8.78
CA LEU A 166 -15.72 -2.33 8.47
C LEU A 166 -15.24 -1.46 7.29
N ARG A 167 -16.16 -0.98 6.44
CA ARG A 167 -15.85 -0.15 5.29
C ARG A 167 -15.46 1.27 5.68
N ALA A 168 -14.61 1.87 4.86
CA ALA A 168 -14.09 3.24 5.06
C ALA A 168 -13.58 3.45 6.50
N ALA A 169 -12.88 2.45 7.03
CA ALA A 169 -12.52 2.36 8.44
C ALA A 169 -11.18 1.64 8.65
N VAL A 170 -10.60 1.92 9.80
CA VAL A 170 -9.57 1.07 10.41
C VAL A 170 -10.22 0.36 11.60
N SER A 171 -10.10 -0.96 11.65
CA SER A 171 -10.61 -1.80 12.73
C SER A 171 -9.49 -2.47 13.49
N ARG A 172 -9.72 -2.81 14.75
CA ARG A 172 -8.75 -3.45 15.65
C ARG A 172 -9.31 -4.77 16.17
N PHE A 173 -8.47 -5.82 16.17
CA PHE A 173 -8.79 -7.18 16.58
C PHE A 173 -7.76 -7.71 17.58
N ASN A 174 -8.11 -8.74 18.33
CA ASN A 174 -7.13 -9.61 18.97
C ASN A 174 -6.33 -10.37 17.91
N VAL A 175 -5.18 -10.93 18.29
CA VAL A 175 -4.30 -11.69 17.37
C VAL A 175 -4.99 -12.89 16.74
N ASP A 176 -5.93 -13.50 17.46
CA ASP A 176 -6.76 -14.63 17.01
C ASP A 176 -7.97 -14.19 16.17
N GLY A 177 -8.13 -12.88 15.92
CA GLY A 177 -9.24 -12.30 15.17
C GLY A 177 -10.49 -12.03 15.99
N SER A 178 -10.52 -12.39 17.28
CA SER A 178 -11.63 -12.08 18.17
C SER A 178 -11.64 -10.60 18.60
N GLY A 179 -12.72 -10.15 19.25
CA GLY A 179 -12.80 -8.81 19.83
C GLY A 179 -12.73 -7.66 18.80
N GLY A 180 -13.13 -7.94 17.57
CA GLY A 180 -13.12 -6.96 16.48
C GLY A 180 -14.00 -5.75 16.79
N ARG A 181 -13.45 -4.53 16.59
CA ARG A 181 -14.21 -3.29 16.65
C ARG A 181 -13.64 -2.25 15.70
N VAL A 182 -14.47 -1.33 15.26
CA VAL A 182 -14.02 -0.15 14.54
C VAL A 182 -13.15 0.70 15.46
N PHE A 183 -11.92 1.00 15.02
CA PHE A 183 -10.99 1.88 15.71
C PHE A 183 -11.19 3.33 15.28
N ALA A 184 -11.30 3.58 13.96
CA ALA A 184 -11.56 4.89 13.39
C ALA A 184 -12.39 4.74 12.10
N LYS A 185 -13.25 5.71 11.80
CA LYS A 185 -14.17 5.71 10.66
C LYS A 185 -14.04 6.96 9.80
N GLY A 186 -14.76 6.98 8.67
CA GLY A 186 -14.73 8.12 7.75
C GLY A 186 -13.41 8.24 6.97
N LEU A 187 -12.70 7.15 6.84
CA LEU A 187 -11.43 6.98 6.13
C LEU A 187 -11.71 6.28 4.80
N ARG A 188 -12.04 7.04 3.75
CA ARG A 188 -12.50 6.48 2.47
C ARG A 188 -11.67 5.30 1.97
N ASN A 189 -10.36 5.47 1.88
CA ASN A 189 -9.46 4.39 1.48
C ASN A 189 -8.06 4.61 2.07
N THR A 190 -7.88 4.23 3.32
CA THR A 190 -6.56 4.22 3.96
C THR A 190 -5.82 2.97 3.53
N VAL A 191 -4.66 3.15 2.86
CA VAL A 191 -3.84 2.04 2.34
C VAL A 191 -2.54 1.92 3.12
N GLY A 192 -1.65 2.92 3.08
CA GLY A 192 -0.42 2.92 3.86
C GLY A 192 -0.72 3.18 5.33
N MET A 193 -0.23 2.32 6.21
CA MET A 193 -0.32 2.53 7.65
C MET A 193 1.01 2.18 8.32
N ALA A 194 1.41 2.99 9.30
CA ALA A 194 2.55 2.70 10.18
C ALA A 194 2.34 3.32 11.56
N PHE A 195 2.84 2.66 12.60
CA PHE A 195 2.96 3.27 13.91
C PHE A 195 4.18 4.16 13.97
N ASN A 196 4.01 5.40 14.45
CA ASN A 196 5.13 6.28 14.70
C ASN A 196 5.99 5.66 15.83
N PRO A 197 7.26 5.36 15.58
CA PRO A 197 8.10 4.64 16.55
C PRO A 197 8.38 5.45 17.83
N LYS A 198 8.21 6.76 17.78
CA LYS A 198 8.46 7.65 18.93
C LYS A 198 7.22 7.81 19.82
N THR A 199 6.03 7.93 19.20
CA THR A 199 4.79 8.24 19.95
C THR A 199 3.87 7.06 20.11
N GLY A 200 4.05 6.00 19.30
CA GLY A 200 3.13 4.85 19.24
C GLY A 200 1.78 5.18 18.58
N GLU A 201 1.62 6.38 17.99
CA GLU A 201 0.40 6.77 17.28
C GLU A 201 0.37 6.13 15.89
N LEU A 202 -0.83 5.69 15.48
CA LEU A 202 -1.04 5.13 14.14
C LEU A 202 -1.17 6.26 13.12
N TRP A 203 -0.35 6.22 12.07
CA TRP A 203 -0.47 7.13 10.92
C TRP A 203 -0.96 6.37 9.69
N GLY A 204 -1.69 7.07 8.80
CA GLY A 204 -2.21 6.46 7.59
C GLY A 204 -2.38 7.43 6.44
N GLY A 205 -2.03 6.97 5.23
CA GLY A 205 -2.30 7.65 3.97
C GLY A 205 -3.69 7.29 3.45
N ASN A 206 -4.56 8.28 3.28
CA ASN A 206 -5.95 8.11 2.86
C ASN A 206 -6.17 8.70 1.47
N ASN A 207 -6.72 7.89 0.57
CA ASN A 207 -7.17 8.32 -0.74
C ASN A 207 -8.60 8.83 -0.64
N ASP A 208 -8.81 10.11 -0.93
CA ASP A 208 -10.14 10.72 -0.88
C ASP A 208 -10.92 10.50 -2.19
N ARG A 209 -12.11 11.10 -2.28
CA ARG A 209 -13.04 10.91 -3.40
C ARG A 209 -12.52 11.47 -4.72
N ASP A 210 -13.01 10.90 -5.80
CA ASP A 210 -12.82 11.39 -7.16
C ASP A 210 -13.94 12.35 -7.58
N ASN A 211 -13.75 13.00 -8.74
CA ASN A 211 -14.76 13.78 -9.45
C ASN A 211 -15.24 15.06 -8.73
N LEU A 212 -14.34 15.74 -7.99
CA LEU A 212 -14.58 17.08 -7.47
C LEU A 212 -13.62 18.11 -8.08
N GLY A 213 -13.22 17.88 -9.34
CA GLY A 213 -12.22 18.68 -10.05
C GLY A 213 -10.79 18.20 -9.80
N ASP A 214 -9.83 18.91 -10.39
CA ASP A 214 -8.41 18.51 -10.35
C ASP A 214 -7.77 18.68 -8.97
N ASP A 215 -8.19 19.68 -8.21
CA ASP A 215 -7.49 20.11 -7.00
C ASP A 215 -8.23 19.79 -5.70
N LEU A 216 -9.42 19.15 -5.80
CA LEU A 216 -10.24 18.77 -4.65
C LEU A 216 -10.74 17.32 -4.74
N PRO A 217 -10.89 16.67 -3.57
CA PRO A 217 -10.26 17.06 -2.30
C PRO A 217 -8.76 16.72 -2.32
N PRO A 218 -7.96 17.33 -1.44
CA PRO A 218 -6.58 16.89 -1.26
C PRO A 218 -6.56 15.48 -0.67
N GLU A 219 -5.47 14.74 -0.88
CA GLU A 219 -5.23 13.49 -0.17
C GLU A 219 -4.76 13.76 1.25
N HIS A 220 -5.03 12.83 2.16
CA HIS A 220 -4.76 13.02 3.58
C HIS A 220 -3.66 12.09 4.10
N ILE A 221 -2.76 12.64 4.91
CA ILE A 221 -1.94 11.85 5.83
C ILE A 221 -2.48 12.13 7.23
N ASN A 222 -3.06 11.10 7.84
CA ASN A 222 -3.79 11.22 9.10
C ASN A 222 -3.01 10.62 10.27
N ILE A 223 -3.12 11.22 11.46
CA ILE A 223 -2.87 10.52 12.73
C ILE A 223 -4.19 9.87 13.12
N ILE A 224 -4.26 8.54 13.03
CA ILE A 224 -5.50 7.78 13.20
C ILE A 224 -5.72 7.47 14.68
N LYS A 225 -6.73 8.09 15.28
CA LYS A 225 -7.03 8.03 16.71
C LYS A 225 -8.29 7.19 17.00
N ASP A 226 -8.29 6.50 18.13
CA ASP A 226 -9.40 5.68 18.58
C ASP A 226 -10.72 6.48 18.71
N GLY A 227 -11.79 5.96 18.13
CA GLY A 227 -13.12 6.55 18.16
C GLY A 227 -13.33 7.77 17.27
N ARG A 228 -12.32 8.23 16.53
CA ARG A 228 -12.43 9.44 15.69
C ARG A 228 -13.06 9.17 14.33
N ASN A 229 -13.65 10.25 13.77
CA ASN A 229 -14.26 10.28 12.44
C ASN A 229 -13.51 11.26 11.55
N TYR A 230 -13.10 10.79 10.36
CA TYR A 230 -12.31 11.54 9.38
C TYR A 230 -13.16 12.11 8.23
N GLY A 231 -14.48 12.02 8.33
CA GLY A 231 -15.43 12.80 7.55
C GLY A 231 -16.15 12.03 6.44
N TRP A 232 -15.48 11.20 5.68
CA TRP A 232 -16.10 10.51 4.55
C TRP A 232 -17.31 9.65 4.99
N PRO A 233 -18.45 9.62 4.26
CA PRO A 233 -18.69 10.25 2.95
C PRO A 233 -19.20 11.70 3.03
N GLN A 234 -19.59 12.17 4.19
CA GLN A 234 -20.27 13.45 4.33
C GLN A 234 -19.34 14.66 4.15
N CYS A 235 -18.11 14.52 4.64
CA CYS A 235 -17.12 15.60 4.66
C CYS A 235 -15.79 15.09 4.09
N TYR A 236 -15.05 15.97 3.43
CA TYR A 236 -13.68 15.68 2.98
C TYR A 236 -12.60 16.38 3.81
N LEU A 237 -12.97 17.41 4.60
CA LEU A 237 -12.12 18.09 5.59
C LEU A 237 -12.99 18.68 6.70
N PRO A 238 -12.42 19.08 7.85
CA PRO A 238 -13.12 19.88 8.85
C PRO A 238 -13.79 21.09 8.23
N GLY A 239 -15.09 21.29 8.49
CA GLY A 239 -15.88 22.37 7.94
C GLY A 239 -16.11 22.34 6.44
N LYS A 240 -15.77 21.24 5.74
CA LYS A 240 -15.89 21.11 4.29
C LYS A 240 -16.78 19.89 3.94
N PRO A 241 -18.11 20.08 3.81
CA PRO A 241 -19.00 19.02 3.34
C PRO A 241 -18.76 18.68 1.87
N ASN A 242 -18.97 17.42 1.51
CA ASN A 242 -19.12 17.04 0.13
C ASN A 242 -20.38 17.71 -0.45
N PRO A 243 -20.38 18.22 -1.69
CA PRO A 243 -21.53 18.94 -2.27
C PRO A 243 -22.85 18.16 -2.18
N GLU A 244 -22.81 16.84 -2.31
CA GLU A 244 -23.97 15.95 -2.21
C GLU A 244 -24.55 15.88 -0.79
N TYR A 245 -23.78 16.30 0.22
CA TYR A 245 -24.14 16.35 1.64
C TYR A 245 -24.09 17.78 2.19
N GLY A 246 -24.43 18.76 1.39
CA GLY A 246 -24.22 20.19 1.64
C GLY A 246 -24.62 20.76 3.01
N SER A 247 -25.53 20.08 3.73
CA SER A 247 -25.94 20.44 5.10
C SER A 247 -25.24 19.64 6.19
N ALA A 248 -24.25 18.80 5.87
CA ALA A 248 -23.54 18.00 6.86
C ALA A 248 -22.73 18.87 7.82
N ASP A 249 -22.82 18.57 9.11
CA ASP A 249 -21.94 19.18 10.11
C ASP A 249 -20.56 18.53 10.10
N CYS A 250 -19.58 19.23 9.56
CA CYS A 250 -18.20 18.81 9.47
C CYS A 250 -17.30 19.37 10.59
N SER A 251 -17.88 20.02 11.61
CA SER A 251 -17.11 20.66 12.70
C SER A 251 -16.33 19.68 13.57
N GLN A 252 -16.82 18.43 13.68
CA GLN A 252 -16.23 17.38 14.51
C GLN A 252 -15.33 16.40 13.73
N VAL A 253 -15.08 16.68 12.45
CA VAL A 253 -14.16 15.87 11.64
C VAL A 253 -12.74 16.05 12.16
N GLU A 254 -12.04 14.94 12.40
CA GLU A 254 -10.64 14.97 12.82
C GLU A 254 -9.77 15.51 11.67
N PRO A 255 -8.96 16.56 11.89
CA PRO A 255 -8.12 17.11 10.85
C PRO A 255 -7.00 16.14 10.46
N PRO A 256 -6.57 16.13 9.19
CA PRO A 256 -5.36 15.42 8.79
C PRO A 256 -4.12 16.03 9.46
N ALA A 257 -3.08 15.22 9.65
CA ALA A 257 -1.77 15.73 10.09
C ALA A 257 -1.17 16.66 9.03
N ILE A 258 -1.35 16.30 7.76
CA ILE A 258 -0.98 17.11 6.60
C ILE A 258 -1.77 16.62 5.37
N THR A 259 -1.98 17.50 4.41
CA THR A 259 -2.56 17.15 3.11
C THR A 259 -1.48 17.10 2.04
N VAL A 260 -1.69 16.27 1.02
CA VAL A 260 -0.88 16.23 -0.19
C VAL A 260 -1.77 16.48 -1.41
N GLN A 261 -1.14 16.65 -2.57
CA GLN A 261 -1.84 17.00 -3.79
C GLN A 261 -3.01 16.04 -4.07
N ALA A 262 -4.15 16.62 -4.46
CA ALA A 262 -5.36 15.89 -4.80
C ALA A 262 -5.10 14.80 -5.84
N HIS A 263 -5.73 13.63 -5.66
CA HIS A 263 -5.71 12.48 -6.56
C HIS A 263 -4.34 11.82 -6.76
N SER A 264 -3.35 12.15 -5.93
CA SER A 264 -2.00 11.56 -6.02
C SER A 264 -1.91 10.13 -5.50
N ALA A 265 -2.94 9.64 -4.82
CA ALA A 265 -3.11 8.27 -4.33
C ALA A 265 -1.99 7.80 -3.38
N PRO A 266 -1.97 8.22 -2.10
CA PRO A 266 -1.02 7.72 -1.10
C PRO A 266 -1.27 6.24 -0.79
N LEU A 267 -0.27 5.37 -1.05
CA LEU A 267 -0.41 3.92 -0.91
C LEU A 267 0.50 3.30 0.15
N GLY A 268 1.78 3.66 0.21
CA GLY A 268 2.72 3.19 1.21
C GLY A 268 3.04 4.28 2.23
N LEU A 269 3.29 3.91 3.47
CA LEU A 269 3.77 4.79 4.53
C LEU A 269 4.75 4.04 5.41
N ALA A 270 5.93 4.62 5.64
CA ALA A 270 6.92 4.08 6.55
C ALA A 270 7.67 5.21 7.26
N PHE A 271 7.86 5.11 8.57
CA PHE A 271 8.74 6.00 9.31
C PHE A 271 10.20 5.57 9.12
N TYR A 272 11.08 6.53 8.89
CA TYR A 272 12.50 6.23 8.76
C TYR A 272 13.14 6.03 10.14
N THR A 273 13.44 4.78 10.44
CA THR A 273 14.07 4.35 11.69
C THR A 273 15.55 4.01 11.52
N GLY A 274 16.04 4.04 10.28
CA GLY A 274 17.44 3.71 9.96
C GLY A 274 18.44 4.78 10.40
N THR A 275 19.72 4.43 10.28
CA THR A 275 20.84 5.34 10.58
C THR A 275 21.69 5.67 9.35
N GLN A 276 21.40 5.07 8.20
CA GLN A 276 22.16 5.26 6.97
C GLN A 276 21.91 6.63 6.34
N PHE A 277 20.64 7.09 6.31
CA PHE A 277 20.31 8.42 5.79
C PHE A 277 20.78 9.51 6.76
N PRO A 278 20.98 10.75 6.26
CA PRO A 278 21.33 11.89 7.10
C PRO A 278 20.37 12.06 8.29
N ARG A 279 20.90 12.68 9.37
CA ARG A 279 20.18 12.76 10.64
C ARG A 279 18.81 13.44 10.53
N GLU A 280 18.65 14.39 9.62
CA GLU A 280 17.42 15.14 9.36
C GLU A 280 16.28 14.30 8.79
N TYR A 281 16.56 13.07 8.33
CA TYR A 281 15.51 12.14 7.86
C TYR A 281 14.97 11.24 8.96
N ARG A 282 15.64 11.18 10.11
CA ARG A 282 15.31 10.22 11.16
C ARG A 282 14.03 10.60 11.90
N GLY A 283 13.05 9.73 11.87
CA GLY A 283 11.74 9.93 12.47
C GLY A 283 10.72 10.55 11.52
N ASP A 284 11.13 10.98 10.34
CA ASP A 284 10.21 11.41 9.30
C ASP A 284 9.49 10.21 8.65
N ALA A 285 8.35 10.49 8.04
CA ALA A 285 7.62 9.48 7.28
C ALA A 285 7.88 9.63 5.77
N PHE A 286 8.09 8.51 5.10
CA PHE A 286 8.04 8.44 3.65
C PHE A 286 6.66 7.94 3.21
N VAL A 287 6.13 8.54 2.16
CA VAL A 287 4.82 8.17 1.60
C VAL A 287 4.96 8.02 0.09
N THR A 288 4.51 6.88 -0.44
CA THR A 288 4.40 6.70 -1.89
C THR A 288 3.12 7.34 -2.39
N LEU A 289 3.23 8.11 -3.46
CA LEU A 289 2.12 8.65 -4.22
C LEU A 289 2.06 7.89 -5.55
N HIS A 290 1.08 7.00 -5.69
CA HIS A 290 0.97 6.08 -6.83
C HIS A 290 0.63 6.78 -8.15
N GLY A 291 0.02 7.96 -8.07
CA GLY A 291 -0.27 8.84 -9.20
C GLY A 291 -1.72 8.80 -9.66
N SER A 292 -2.18 9.96 -10.12
CA SER A 292 -3.55 10.23 -10.53
C SER A 292 -3.95 9.48 -11.80
N TRP A 293 -5.25 9.23 -11.94
CA TRP A 293 -5.88 8.79 -13.17
C TRP A 293 -6.93 9.80 -13.68
N ASN A 294 -7.40 10.70 -12.82
CA ASN A 294 -8.56 11.58 -13.00
C ASN A 294 -8.21 13.07 -12.92
N ARG A 295 -6.97 13.46 -13.25
CA ARG A 295 -6.55 14.85 -13.38
C ARG A 295 -6.28 15.21 -14.83
N SER A 296 -6.58 16.46 -15.22
CA SER A 296 -6.21 17.00 -16.53
C SER A 296 -4.70 17.03 -16.74
N VAL A 297 -3.94 17.38 -15.68
CA VAL A 297 -2.49 17.24 -15.63
C VAL A 297 -2.14 16.12 -14.65
N PRO A 298 -1.64 14.97 -15.14
CA PRO A 298 -1.28 13.84 -14.28
C PRO A 298 -0.28 14.20 -13.20
N THR A 299 -0.46 13.66 -11.99
CA THR A 299 0.42 13.90 -10.83
C THR A 299 0.74 12.62 -10.08
N GLY A 300 1.66 12.69 -9.12
CA GLY A 300 2.13 11.56 -8.32
C GLY A 300 3.20 10.75 -9.04
N ALA A 301 3.16 9.43 -8.89
CA ALA A 301 4.23 8.50 -9.24
C ALA A 301 5.58 8.96 -8.68
N LYS A 302 5.59 9.17 -7.35
CA LYS A 302 6.75 9.65 -6.60
C LYS A 302 6.70 9.18 -5.14
N VAL A 303 7.78 9.32 -4.43
CA VAL A 303 7.83 9.21 -2.97
C VAL A 303 8.04 10.61 -2.40
N VAL A 304 7.25 10.96 -1.41
CA VAL A 304 7.42 12.21 -0.66
C VAL A 304 7.95 11.90 0.74
N ARG A 305 8.73 12.83 1.29
CA ARG A 305 9.11 12.90 2.69
C ARG A 305 8.09 13.80 3.40
N VAL A 306 7.50 13.29 4.46
CA VAL A 306 6.69 14.06 5.39
C VAL A 306 7.57 14.37 6.59
N GLU A 307 7.97 15.61 6.74
CA GLU A 307 8.77 16.06 7.86
C GLU A 307 7.94 16.04 9.14
N VAL A 308 8.49 15.42 10.18
CA VAL A 308 7.84 15.27 11.48
C VAL A 308 8.62 16.05 12.53
N ASP A 309 7.93 16.84 13.34
CA ASP A 309 8.56 17.66 14.38
C ASP A 309 9.32 16.81 15.41
N SER A 310 10.16 17.46 16.19
CA SER A 310 10.97 16.78 17.19
C SER A 310 10.15 16.07 18.29
N SER A 311 8.86 16.37 18.45
CA SER A 311 7.97 15.63 19.35
C SER A 311 7.47 14.32 18.75
N GLY A 312 7.46 14.19 17.43
CA GLY A 312 6.87 13.09 16.68
C GLY A 312 5.36 13.20 16.50
N ARG A 313 4.74 14.34 16.84
CA ARG A 313 3.27 14.49 16.92
C ARG A 313 2.68 15.36 15.82
N ARG A 314 3.48 16.03 15.02
CA ARG A 314 3.00 16.91 13.97
C ARG A 314 3.81 16.73 12.70
N ALA A 315 3.13 16.67 11.57
CA ALA A 315 3.75 16.90 10.28
C ALA A 315 3.94 18.41 10.09
N VAL A 316 5.12 18.82 9.64
CA VAL A 316 5.52 20.23 9.49
C VAL A 316 5.86 20.61 8.05
N GLY A 317 6.05 19.62 7.17
CA GLY A 317 6.35 19.85 5.75
C GLY A 317 6.18 18.58 4.93
N VAL A 318 6.11 18.74 3.61
CA VAL A 318 6.12 17.64 2.62
C VAL A 318 7.02 18.05 1.46
N ASP A 319 8.04 17.24 1.19
CA ASP A 319 8.97 17.41 0.08
C ASP A 319 9.02 16.20 -0.83
N ASP A 320 9.33 16.41 -2.10
CA ASP A 320 9.61 15.31 -3.03
C ASP A 320 10.93 14.64 -2.64
N PHE A 321 10.89 13.30 -2.48
CA PHE A 321 12.07 12.52 -2.15
C PHE A 321 12.57 11.67 -3.32
N ILE A 322 11.68 10.93 -3.98
CA ILE A 322 12.00 10.20 -5.21
C ILE A 322 10.98 10.56 -6.26
N ALA A 323 11.43 11.07 -7.39
CA ALA A 323 10.60 11.35 -8.56
C ALA A 323 11.21 10.73 -9.81
N GLY A 324 10.46 10.75 -10.91
CA GLY A 324 10.98 10.30 -12.21
C GLY A 324 10.20 9.17 -12.84
N TRP A 325 9.38 8.42 -12.12
CA TRP A 325 8.51 7.40 -12.71
C TRP A 325 7.47 7.97 -13.69
N GLN A 326 7.10 9.24 -13.53
CA GLN A 326 6.26 9.97 -14.49
C GLN A 326 7.14 10.82 -15.41
N ARG A 327 6.96 10.67 -16.71
CA ARG A 327 7.63 11.45 -17.76
C ARG A 327 6.99 12.83 -17.92
N PRO A 328 7.66 13.77 -18.58
CA PRO A 328 7.09 15.10 -18.87
C PRO A 328 5.79 15.07 -19.70
N ASP A 329 5.61 14.04 -20.51
CA ASP A 329 4.37 13.82 -21.30
C ASP A 329 3.20 13.24 -20.50
N GLY A 330 3.38 13.04 -19.18
CA GLY A 330 2.38 12.48 -18.27
C GLY A 330 2.32 10.95 -18.28
N THR A 331 3.00 10.27 -19.19
CA THR A 331 3.10 8.80 -19.18
C THR A 331 3.97 8.32 -18.02
N ARG A 332 3.78 7.06 -17.60
CA ARG A 332 4.55 6.48 -16.50
C ARG A 332 5.25 5.21 -16.95
N TRP A 333 6.45 4.99 -16.43
CA TRP A 333 7.20 3.75 -16.63
C TRP A 333 7.27 2.90 -15.33
N GLY A 334 6.84 3.47 -14.22
CA GLY A 334 6.70 2.80 -12.94
C GLY A 334 5.70 3.53 -12.04
N ARG A 335 5.25 2.86 -10.97
CA ARG A 335 4.31 3.40 -9.98
C ARG A 335 4.65 2.88 -8.58
N PRO A 336 5.16 3.72 -7.67
CA PRO A 336 5.57 3.27 -6.33
C PRO A 336 4.37 2.92 -5.45
N VAL A 337 4.50 1.83 -4.66
CA VAL A 337 3.43 1.34 -3.77
C VAL A 337 3.92 1.12 -2.35
N GLY A 338 4.65 0.05 -2.08
CA GLY A 338 5.08 -0.33 -0.74
C GLY A 338 6.40 0.33 -0.35
N LEU A 339 6.59 0.54 0.93
CA LEU A 339 7.82 1.06 1.54
C LEU A 339 8.28 0.13 2.66
N LEU A 340 9.58 -0.09 2.78
CA LEU A 340 10.17 -0.86 3.87
C LEU A 340 11.57 -0.36 4.19
N VAL A 341 11.82 0.02 5.43
CA VAL A 341 13.16 0.35 5.91
C VAL A 341 13.87 -0.94 6.32
N LEU A 342 15.03 -1.22 5.73
CA LEU A 342 15.85 -2.38 6.05
C LEU A 342 16.71 -2.14 7.30
N PRO A 343 17.21 -3.21 7.95
CA PRO A 343 18.08 -3.09 9.12
C PRO A 343 19.37 -2.32 8.89
N ASP A 344 19.88 -2.31 7.66
CA ASP A 344 21.07 -1.53 7.28
C ASP A 344 20.76 -0.03 7.06
N GLY A 345 19.48 0.35 7.17
CA GLY A 345 18.99 1.71 7.01
C GLY A 345 18.67 2.10 5.57
N SER A 346 18.82 1.21 4.59
CA SER A 346 18.31 1.48 3.24
C SER A 346 16.78 1.40 3.20
N LEU A 347 16.16 2.07 2.20
CA LEU A 347 14.72 2.08 2.00
C LEU A 347 14.38 1.29 0.73
N LEU A 348 13.50 0.31 0.84
CA LEU A 348 12.92 -0.37 -0.30
C LEU A 348 11.62 0.31 -0.74
N VAL A 349 11.41 0.37 -2.06
CA VAL A 349 10.20 0.90 -2.70
C VAL A 349 9.73 -0.11 -3.73
N SER A 350 8.54 -0.69 -3.56
CA SER A 350 7.96 -1.53 -4.60
C SER A 350 7.32 -0.68 -5.70
N ASP A 351 7.39 -1.19 -6.92
CA ASP A 351 6.88 -0.57 -8.15
C ASP A 351 6.02 -1.61 -8.87
N ASP A 352 4.70 -1.51 -8.73
CA ASP A 352 3.77 -2.51 -9.24
C ASP A 352 3.66 -2.49 -10.77
N TYR A 353 3.88 -1.33 -11.39
CA TYR A 353 3.84 -1.17 -12.84
C TYR A 353 5.15 -1.61 -13.51
N GLY A 354 6.28 -1.24 -12.90
CA GLY A 354 7.61 -1.65 -13.36
C GLY A 354 7.97 -3.09 -12.99
N GLY A 355 7.21 -3.74 -12.12
CA GLY A 355 7.48 -5.11 -11.65
C GLY A 355 8.80 -5.23 -10.88
N LYS A 356 9.17 -4.19 -10.12
CA LYS A 356 10.47 -4.07 -9.46
C LYS A 356 10.33 -3.66 -8.00
N ILE A 357 11.40 -3.93 -7.26
CA ILE A 357 11.64 -3.32 -5.95
C ILE A 357 12.94 -2.53 -6.07
N TRP A 358 12.87 -1.25 -5.76
CA TRP A 358 14.01 -0.34 -5.73
C TRP A 358 14.61 -0.29 -4.34
N ARG A 359 15.93 -0.27 -4.24
CA ARG A 359 16.68 -0.02 -3.00
C ARG A 359 17.29 1.36 -3.07
N VAL A 360 16.97 2.18 -2.08
CA VAL A 360 17.48 3.52 -1.92
C VAL A 360 18.48 3.54 -0.79
N SER A 361 19.67 4.03 -1.07
CA SER A 361 20.78 4.14 -0.12
C SER A 361 21.38 5.55 -0.14
N TYR A 362 22.10 5.91 0.92
CA TYR A 362 22.83 7.17 1.05
C TYR A 362 24.33 6.91 1.26
N GLY A 363 25.15 7.75 0.62
CA GLY A 363 26.60 7.62 0.68
C GLY A 363 27.17 6.76 -0.44
N ARG A 364 28.27 6.07 -0.14
CA ARG A 364 29.07 5.31 -1.15
C ARG A 364 28.36 4.13 -1.73
#